data_679b8f28410e8469fd83d15580076f01
#
_entry.id   679b8f28410e8469fd83d15580076f01
#
_cell.length_a   1.000
_cell.length_b   1.000
_cell.length_c   1.000
_cell.angle_alpha   90.00
_cell.angle_beta   90.00
_cell.angle_gamma   90.00
#
_symmetry.space_group_name_H-M   'P 1'
#
loop_
_entity.id
_entity.type
_entity.pdbx_description
1 polymer ?
#
loop_
_entity_poly.entity_id
_entity_poly.type
_entity_poly.pdbx_seq_one_letter_code
_entity_poly.pdbx_strand_id
1 'polypeptide(L)'
;MTDTLFATRPASQAAPDLPTLSAAQVRAHLLARDTEIALLDVREEDPYAQAHPLWAANLPLSRIELEAWRRIPRRDTRIVLFGEHVGEDLAPRAAAVLRRLGYTQLHALEGGLAGWQAAGFELFRDVNVPSKAFGELVEHERHTPSLPAQEVQALIDAKADVVVLDARRFDEYQTMSIPTATSVPGAELVLRARALAPDPRTRIVVNCAGRTRSIIGTQSLVNAGLPNPIAALRNGTIGWTLAGQALDHGADRRAPADIDPAVRAQAQADARRVAERAGVRWLDAAALAALREPGRTVYRFDVRTPEEYAAGHRPGFASAPGGQLVQETDHHVPVRGARIVLSDEGDGVRAPMTASWLAQMGWEVHVLQGPAEPDETTVPAAELPAHRHDVDGIAPAALAALLKARDAVLIDVGASANYVKRHIPGAWFAVRAQLPQALARLPRTGTLVLTCGSSLLARYAADDVREWLDAQGDAREVRVLDGGNAAWFAAGLPEEAGEAHLATPRTDRYRRPYEGTDAPRKAMQAYLDWEFGLVAQLERDGTHHFRVV
;
A
#
# COMPACT_ATOMS: atom_id res chain seq x y z
N MET A 1 -49.64 21.35 -1.11
CA MET A 1 -49.20 21.61 -2.47
C MET A 1 -47.73 21.99 -2.40
N THR A 2 -46.86 21.00 -2.52
CA THR A 2 -45.39 21.13 -2.49
C THR A 2 -44.90 20.48 -3.77
N ASP A 3 -44.64 21.32 -4.77
CA ASP A 3 -44.00 20.89 -6.03
C ASP A 3 -42.53 20.65 -5.80
N THR A 4 -42.13 19.41 -5.96
CA THR A 4 -40.75 18.95 -5.91
C THR A 4 -40.15 19.13 -7.30
N LEU A 5 -39.36 20.19 -7.49
CA LEU A 5 -38.54 20.42 -8.68
C LEU A 5 -37.35 19.45 -8.65
N PHE A 6 -37.50 18.30 -9.28
CA PHE A 6 -36.38 17.49 -9.72
C PHE A 6 -35.78 18.15 -10.97
N ALA A 7 -34.61 18.79 -10.79
CA ALA A 7 -33.83 19.27 -11.93
C ALA A 7 -33.39 18.07 -12.79
N THR A 8 -33.84 18.03 -14.03
CA THR A 8 -33.41 17.08 -15.04
C THR A 8 -31.92 17.22 -15.29
N ARG A 9 -31.20 16.13 -15.06
CA ARG A 9 -29.77 15.95 -15.36
C ARG A 9 -29.53 16.25 -16.84
N PRO A 10 -28.58 17.14 -17.25
CA PRO A 10 -28.23 17.27 -18.65
C PRO A 10 -27.70 15.93 -19.14
N ALA A 11 -28.12 15.51 -20.32
CA ALA A 11 -27.71 14.25 -20.94
C ALA A 11 -26.18 14.27 -21.14
N SER A 12 -25.46 13.60 -20.26
CA SER A 12 -24.07 13.23 -20.45
C SER A 12 -23.97 12.50 -21.79
N GLN A 13 -23.02 12.87 -22.63
CA GLN A 13 -22.61 12.05 -23.77
C GLN A 13 -22.40 10.63 -23.22
N ALA A 14 -23.17 9.67 -23.73
CA ALA A 14 -23.12 8.30 -23.27
C ALA A 14 -21.67 7.82 -23.35
N ALA A 15 -21.06 7.54 -22.20
CA ALA A 15 -19.75 6.92 -22.16
C ALA A 15 -19.85 5.63 -22.99
N PRO A 16 -18.87 5.32 -23.87
CA PRO A 16 -18.91 4.10 -24.67
C PRO A 16 -19.11 2.92 -23.72
N ASP A 17 -20.01 2.02 -24.11
CA ASP A 17 -20.39 0.84 -23.33
C ASP A 17 -19.13 0.16 -22.78
N LEU A 18 -19.04 0.06 -21.45
CA LEU A 18 -17.96 -0.65 -20.77
C LEU A 18 -18.38 -2.13 -20.73
N PRO A 19 -17.71 -3.03 -21.50
CA PRO A 19 -18.05 -4.44 -21.48
C PRO A 19 -17.94 -5.01 -20.07
N THR A 20 -18.75 -5.99 -19.74
CA THR A 20 -18.75 -6.62 -18.43
C THR A 20 -18.13 -8.01 -18.47
N LEU A 21 -17.56 -8.43 -17.33
CA LEU A 21 -17.23 -9.82 -17.04
C LEU A 21 -17.99 -10.25 -15.79
N SER A 22 -18.61 -11.43 -15.85
CA SER A 22 -19.28 -11.99 -14.68
C SER A 22 -18.25 -12.38 -13.60
N ALA A 23 -18.71 -12.45 -12.34
CA ALA A 23 -17.87 -12.90 -11.23
C ALA A 23 -17.24 -14.27 -11.50
N ALA A 24 -17.96 -15.19 -12.14
CA ALA A 24 -17.45 -16.51 -12.51
C ALA A 24 -16.34 -16.44 -13.56
N GLN A 25 -16.44 -15.56 -14.57
CA GLN A 25 -15.40 -15.35 -15.56
C GLN A 25 -14.14 -14.72 -14.93
N VAL A 26 -14.29 -13.71 -14.08
CA VAL A 26 -13.18 -13.10 -13.35
C VAL A 26 -12.48 -14.16 -12.48
N ARG A 27 -13.23 -14.96 -11.73
CA ARG A 27 -12.68 -16.05 -10.92
C ARG A 27 -11.92 -17.07 -11.77
N ALA A 28 -12.45 -17.45 -12.93
CA ALA A 28 -11.75 -18.37 -13.85
C ALA A 28 -10.39 -17.81 -14.29
N HIS A 29 -10.29 -16.51 -14.59
CA HIS A 29 -9.01 -15.88 -14.92
C HIS A 29 -8.04 -15.83 -13.71
N LEU A 30 -8.53 -15.59 -12.51
CA LEU A 30 -7.70 -15.61 -11.29
C LEU A 30 -7.13 -17.00 -11.02
N LEU A 31 -7.88 -18.04 -11.34
CA LEU A 31 -7.47 -19.45 -11.19
C LEU A 31 -6.52 -19.93 -12.28
N ALA A 32 -6.71 -19.51 -13.53
CA ALA A 32 -5.98 -20.02 -14.69
C ALA A 32 -4.48 -19.66 -14.65
N ARG A 33 -4.12 -18.43 -14.21
CA ARG A 33 -2.73 -17.93 -14.05
C ARG A 33 -1.88 -17.91 -15.32
N ASP A 34 -2.41 -18.34 -16.44
CA ASP A 34 -1.76 -18.33 -17.76
C ASP A 34 -1.98 -17.02 -18.53
N THR A 35 -2.95 -16.24 -18.07
CA THR A 35 -3.28 -14.91 -18.59
C THR A 35 -3.24 -13.87 -17.48
N GLU A 36 -2.89 -12.64 -17.86
CA GLU A 36 -2.86 -11.53 -16.90
C GLU A 36 -4.25 -10.92 -16.69
N ILE A 37 -4.53 -10.59 -15.44
CA ILE A 37 -5.73 -9.85 -15.03
C ILE A 37 -5.40 -8.92 -13.87
N ALA A 38 -5.91 -7.68 -13.92
CA ALA A 38 -5.96 -6.76 -12.79
C ALA A 38 -7.43 -6.54 -12.40
N LEU A 39 -7.82 -6.99 -11.22
CA LEU A 39 -9.12 -6.70 -10.62
C LEU A 39 -8.96 -5.46 -9.73
N LEU A 40 -9.59 -4.35 -10.10
CA LEU A 40 -9.37 -3.06 -9.45
C LEU A 40 -10.62 -2.55 -8.76
N ASP A 41 -10.50 -2.26 -7.48
CA ASP A 41 -11.45 -1.45 -6.74
C ASP A 41 -11.07 0.03 -6.89
N VAL A 42 -11.96 0.81 -7.50
CA VAL A 42 -11.74 2.23 -7.77
C VAL A 42 -12.35 3.16 -6.72
N ARG A 43 -12.89 2.59 -5.64
CA ARG A 43 -13.32 3.33 -4.45
C ARG A 43 -12.10 3.80 -3.65
N GLU A 44 -12.33 4.75 -2.74
CA GLU A 44 -11.31 5.14 -1.77
C GLU A 44 -10.99 3.99 -0.79
N GLU A 45 -9.88 4.12 -0.04
CA GLU A 45 -9.36 3.03 0.81
C GLU A 45 -10.35 2.60 1.91
N ASP A 46 -11.10 3.52 2.50
CA ASP A 46 -12.04 3.14 3.57
C ASP A 46 -13.18 2.23 3.06
N PRO A 47 -13.95 2.56 2.01
CA PRO A 47 -14.93 1.63 1.46
C PRO A 47 -14.31 0.36 0.86
N TYR A 48 -13.09 0.41 0.31
CA TYR A 48 -12.36 -0.79 -0.10
C TYR A 48 -12.12 -1.73 1.08
N ALA A 49 -11.65 -1.20 2.21
CA ALA A 49 -11.36 -1.99 3.40
C ALA A 49 -12.61 -2.60 4.07
N GLN A 50 -13.83 -2.16 3.70
CA GLN A 50 -15.05 -2.76 4.24
C GLN A 50 -15.40 -4.07 3.54
N ALA A 51 -15.19 -4.19 2.21
CA ALA A 51 -15.47 -5.40 1.46
C ALA A 51 -14.78 -5.39 0.09
N HIS A 52 -14.05 -6.44 -0.25
CA HIS A 52 -13.45 -6.64 -1.57
C HIS A 52 -13.08 -8.12 -1.81
N PRO A 53 -12.98 -8.61 -3.08
CA PRO A 53 -12.40 -9.92 -3.39
C PRO A 53 -10.93 -10.02 -2.97
N LEU A 54 -10.44 -11.22 -2.65
CA LEU A 54 -9.05 -11.46 -2.17
C LEU A 54 -7.98 -10.77 -3.02
N TRP A 55 -8.10 -10.83 -4.34
CA TRP A 55 -7.11 -10.30 -5.29
C TRP A 55 -7.49 -8.95 -5.90
N ALA A 56 -8.48 -8.26 -5.34
CA ALA A 56 -8.77 -6.89 -5.75
C ALA A 56 -7.68 -5.95 -5.22
N ALA A 57 -7.08 -5.20 -6.14
CA ALA A 57 -6.15 -4.13 -5.79
C ALA A 57 -6.90 -2.81 -5.70
N ASN A 58 -6.66 -2.03 -4.64
CA ASN A 58 -7.23 -0.71 -4.53
C ASN A 58 -6.46 0.29 -5.40
N LEU A 59 -7.13 0.86 -6.40
CA LEU A 59 -6.62 1.96 -7.22
C LEU A 59 -7.70 3.05 -7.30
N PRO A 60 -7.81 3.91 -6.26
CA PRO A 60 -8.87 4.90 -6.17
C PRO A 60 -8.96 5.81 -7.40
N LEU A 61 -10.18 6.10 -7.84
CA LEU A 61 -10.44 7.06 -8.94
C LEU A 61 -9.68 8.38 -8.74
N SER A 62 -9.56 8.83 -7.49
CA SER A 62 -8.81 10.04 -7.12
C SER A 62 -7.33 10.01 -7.52
N ARG A 63 -6.73 8.83 -7.74
CA ARG A 63 -5.29 8.65 -7.87
C ARG A 63 -4.85 7.92 -9.15
N ILE A 64 -5.76 7.58 -10.03
CA ILE A 64 -5.45 6.75 -11.23
C ILE A 64 -4.31 7.33 -12.05
N GLU A 65 -4.30 8.63 -12.34
CA GLU A 65 -3.26 9.27 -13.14
C GLU A 65 -1.88 9.21 -12.47
N LEU A 66 -1.84 9.22 -11.15
CA LEU A 66 -0.58 9.18 -10.40
C LEU A 66 0.02 7.77 -10.30
N GLU A 67 -0.80 6.74 -10.41
CA GLU A 67 -0.39 5.38 -10.02
C GLU A 67 -0.49 4.34 -11.14
N ALA A 68 -1.42 4.52 -12.08
CA ALA A 68 -1.76 3.47 -13.03
C ALA A 68 -0.56 3.02 -13.88
N TRP A 69 0.23 3.94 -14.42
CA TRP A 69 1.35 3.60 -15.29
C TRP A 69 2.44 2.79 -14.59
N ARG A 70 2.70 3.08 -13.34
CA ARG A 70 3.67 2.35 -12.53
C ARG A 70 3.13 0.98 -12.08
N ARG A 71 1.84 0.94 -11.66
CA ARG A 71 1.24 -0.26 -11.09
C ARG A 71 0.75 -1.25 -12.15
N ILE A 72 0.35 -0.77 -13.33
CA ILE A 72 -0.11 -1.58 -14.45
C ILE A 72 0.69 -1.18 -15.70
N PRO A 73 1.93 -1.66 -15.86
CA PRO A 73 2.85 -1.13 -16.88
C PRO A 73 2.41 -1.40 -18.31
N ARG A 74 1.67 -2.51 -18.55
CA ARG A 74 1.20 -2.86 -19.89
C ARG A 74 -0.18 -2.29 -20.15
N ARG A 75 -0.33 -1.59 -21.28
CA ARG A 75 -1.59 -0.94 -21.69
C ARG A 75 -2.66 -1.92 -22.22
N ASP A 76 -2.26 -3.13 -22.58
CA ASP A 76 -3.11 -4.22 -23.04
C ASP A 76 -3.45 -5.24 -21.94
N THR A 77 -3.08 -4.98 -20.68
CA THR A 77 -3.50 -5.79 -19.54
C THR A 77 -5.03 -5.79 -19.44
N ARG A 78 -5.64 -6.97 -19.25
CA ARG A 78 -7.07 -7.07 -18.93
C ARG A 78 -7.33 -6.48 -17.56
N ILE A 79 -8.13 -5.42 -17.52
CA ILE A 79 -8.52 -4.72 -16.29
C ILE A 79 -10.02 -4.90 -16.08
N VAL A 80 -10.40 -5.32 -14.87
CA VAL A 80 -11.79 -5.42 -14.45
C VAL A 80 -12.00 -4.45 -13.30
N LEU A 81 -12.96 -3.54 -13.46
CA LEU A 81 -13.23 -2.43 -12.55
C LEU A 81 -14.53 -2.68 -11.78
N PHE A 82 -14.56 -2.29 -10.54
CA PHE A 82 -15.78 -2.14 -9.75
C PHE A 82 -15.61 -0.97 -8.78
N GLY A 83 -16.72 -0.33 -8.40
CA GLY A 83 -16.61 0.89 -7.60
C GLY A 83 -17.94 1.46 -7.13
N GLU A 84 -18.91 0.61 -6.75
CA GLU A 84 -20.18 1.07 -6.24
C GLU A 84 -20.00 1.75 -4.88
N HIS A 85 -20.39 3.00 -4.79
CA HIS A 85 -20.31 3.78 -3.57
C HIS A 85 -21.45 4.82 -3.51
N VAL A 86 -22.23 4.77 -2.42
CA VAL A 86 -23.30 5.76 -2.12
C VAL A 86 -24.21 6.07 -3.33
N GLY A 87 -24.64 5.02 -4.05
CA GLY A 87 -25.58 5.17 -5.17
C GLY A 87 -24.95 5.61 -6.51
N GLU A 88 -23.62 5.68 -6.58
CA GLU A 88 -22.85 5.93 -7.81
C GLU A 88 -21.93 4.73 -8.10
N ASP A 89 -21.84 4.32 -9.36
CA ASP A 89 -20.80 3.41 -9.83
C ASP A 89 -19.63 4.23 -10.43
N LEU A 90 -18.47 4.15 -9.79
CA LEU A 90 -17.27 4.87 -10.21
C LEU A 90 -16.53 4.17 -11.36
N ALA A 91 -16.85 2.91 -11.68
CA ALA A 91 -16.16 2.13 -12.70
C ALA A 91 -16.21 2.78 -14.11
N PRO A 92 -17.32 3.34 -14.59
CA PRO A 92 -17.35 4.05 -15.87
C PRO A 92 -16.44 5.29 -15.91
N ARG A 93 -16.37 6.05 -14.81
CA ARG A 93 -15.49 7.22 -14.71
C ARG A 93 -14.02 6.78 -14.72
N ALA A 94 -13.67 5.75 -13.94
CA ALA A 94 -12.33 5.18 -13.91
C ALA A 94 -11.93 4.64 -15.28
N ALA A 95 -12.83 3.94 -15.98
CA ALA A 95 -12.58 3.45 -17.33
C ALA A 95 -12.31 4.59 -18.33
N ALA A 96 -13.02 5.70 -18.22
CA ALA A 96 -12.77 6.88 -19.05
C ALA A 96 -11.36 7.46 -18.82
N VAL A 97 -10.91 7.54 -17.56
CA VAL A 97 -9.54 7.96 -17.23
C VAL A 97 -8.53 6.96 -17.80
N LEU A 98 -8.69 5.67 -17.54
CA LEU A 98 -7.77 4.62 -17.99
C LEU A 98 -7.67 4.55 -19.52
N ARG A 99 -8.78 4.75 -20.27
CA ARG A 99 -8.75 4.84 -21.74
C ARG A 99 -7.87 6.01 -22.20
N ARG A 100 -7.97 7.17 -21.57
CA ARG A 100 -7.09 8.32 -21.88
C ARG A 100 -5.63 8.02 -21.60
N LEU A 101 -5.35 7.17 -20.61
CA LEU A 101 -4.00 6.70 -20.28
C LEU A 101 -3.50 5.59 -21.22
N GLY A 102 -4.29 5.19 -22.22
CA GLY A 102 -3.94 4.23 -23.26
C GLY A 102 -4.31 2.78 -22.96
N TYR A 103 -5.03 2.48 -21.88
CA TYR A 103 -5.48 1.12 -21.60
C TYR A 103 -6.62 0.71 -22.53
N THR A 104 -6.49 -0.49 -23.10
CA THR A 104 -7.35 -0.96 -24.20
C THR A 104 -8.32 -2.08 -23.80
N GLN A 105 -8.04 -2.83 -22.75
CA GLN A 105 -8.85 -3.99 -22.32
C GLN A 105 -9.52 -3.73 -20.98
N LEU A 106 -10.54 -2.86 -20.99
CA LEU A 106 -11.27 -2.44 -19.81
C LEU A 106 -12.64 -3.10 -19.76
N HIS A 107 -13.00 -3.64 -18.60
CA HIS A 107 -14.27 -4.30 -18.32
C HIS A 107 -14.80 -3.80 -16.97
N ALA A 108 -16.10 -3.86 -16.76
CA ALA A 108 -16.71 -3.75 -15.44
C ALA A 108 -16.99 -5.15 -14.87
N LEU A 109 -16.90 -5.30 -13.55
CA LEU A 109 -17.42 -6.47 -12.86
C LEU A 109 -18.95 -6.43 -12.90
N GLU A 110 -19.58 -7.44 -13.51
CA GLU A 110 -21.03 -7.51 -13.64
C GLU A 110 -21.70 -7.57 -12.27
N GLY A 111 -22.59 -6.61 -12.00
CA GLY A 111 -23.26 -6.46 -10.71
C GLY A 111 -22.33 -6.09 -9.55
N GLY A 112 -21.08 -5.73 -9.82
CA GLY A 112 -20.10 -5.28 -8.82
C GLY A 112 -19.93 -6.25 -7.66
N LEU A 113 -19.73 -5.72 -6.44
CA LEU A 113 -19.60 -6.55 -5.24
C LEU A 113 -20.86 -7.36 -4.92
N ALA A 114 -22.04 -6.80 -5.20
CA ALA A 114 -23.30 -7.52 -5.01
C ALA A 114 -23.39 -8.73 -5.96
N GLY A 115 -22.96 -8.58 -7.22
CA GLY A 115 -22.88 -9.67 -8.19
C GLY A 115 -21.86 -10.74 -7.78
N TRP A 116 -20.69 -10.32 -7.24
CA TRP A 116 -19.68 -11.23 -6.70
C TRP A 116 -20.24 -12.08 -5.55
N GLN A 117 -20.91 -11.44 -4.60
CA GLN A 117 -21.51 -12.12 -3.45
C GLN A 117 -22.69 -13.00 -3.85
N ALA A 118 -23.54 -12.56 -4.80
CA ALA A 118 -24.66 -13.35 -5.31
C ALA A 118 -24.19 -14.61 -6.04
N ALA A 119 -22.98 -14.60 -6.63
CA ALA A 119 -22.35 -15.76 -7.20
C ALA A 119 -21.78 -16.74 -6.15
N GLY A 120 -21.90 -16.44 -4.85
CA GLY A 120 -21.43 -17.27 -3.74
C GLY A 120 -19.94 -17.13 -3.44
N PHE A 121 -19.29 -16.06 -3.90
CA PHE A 121 -17.85 -15.85 -3.69
C PHE A 121 -17.58 -14.97 -2.47
N GLU A 122 -16.42 -15.21 -1.82
CA GLU A 122 -16.02 -14.54 -0.58
C GLU A 122 -15.67 -13.07 -0.80
N LEU A 123 -16.04 -12.24 0.17
CA LEU A 123 -15.60 -10.85 0.31
C LEU A 123 -14.80 -10.70 1.60
N PHE A 124 -13.60 -10.20 1.46
CA PHE A 124 -12.67 -9.94 2.55
C PHE A 124 -12.81 -8.49 3.04
N ARG A 125 -12.34 -8.23 4.25
CA ARG A 125 -12.26 -6.89 4.84
C ARG A 125 -10.82 -6.53 5.14
N ASP A 126 -10.57 -5.26 5.47
CA ASP A 126 -9.26 -4.70 5.78
C ASP A 126 -8.40 -4.52 4.50
N VAL A 127 -7.15 -4.14 4.65
CA VAL A 127 -6.17 -3.94 3.57
C VAL A 127 -5.04 -4.96 3.66
N ASN A 128 -4.31 -5.18 2.57
CA ASN A 128 -3.20 -6.14 2.51
C ASN A 128 -3.65 -7.58 2.87
N VAL A 129 -4.86 -7.92 2.53
CA VAL A 129 -5.48 -9.19 2.92
C VAL A 129 -4.73 -10.41 2.41
N PRO A 130 -4.20 -10.44 1.17
CA PRO A 130 -3.43 -11.60 0.70
C PRO A 130 -2.28 -11.99 1.61
N SER A 131 -1.51 -11.02 2.09
CA SER A 131 -0.38 -11.31 3.00
C SER A 131 -0.82 -11.67 4.41
N LYS A 132 -1.90 -11.05 4.91
CA LYS A 132 -2.47 -11.38 6.23
C LYS A 132 -2.99 -12.80 6.25
N ALA A 133 -3.81 -13.15 5.29
CA ALA A 133 -4.36 -14.50 5.16
C ALA A 133 -3.25 -15.55 4.94
N PHE A 134 -2.21 -15.21 4.17
CA PHE A 134 -1.04 -16.06 4.00
C PHE A 134 -0.26 -16.25 5.31
N GLY A 135 -0.08 -15.19 6.10
CA GLY A 135 0.59 -15.27 7.41
C GLY A 135 -0.14 -16.21 8.37
N GLU A 136 -1.47 -16.13 8.43
CA GLU A 136 -2.29 -17.04 9.24
C GLU A 136 -2.18 -18.49 8.74
N LEU A 137 -2.15 -18.70 7.41
CA LEU A 137 -1.94 -20.03 6.83
C LEU A 137 -0.56 -20.60 7.20
N VAL A 138 0.51 -19.77 7.18
CA VAL A 138 1.86 -20.16 7.61
C VAL A 138 1.85 -20.61 9.07
N GLU A 139 1.23 -19.85 9.98
CA GLU A 139 1.12 -20.24 11.38
C GLU A 139 0.35 -21.56 11.54
N HIS A 140 -0.76 -21.69 10.81
CA HIS A 140 -1.60 -22.88 10.85
C HIS A 140 -0.85 -24.15 10.41
N GLU A 141 -0.11 -24.08 9.30
CA GLU A 141 0.59 -25.26 8.73
C GLU A 141 1.94 -25.55 9.38
N ARG A 142 2.67 -24.50 9.79
CA ARG A 142 4.03 -24.63 10.34
C ARG A 142 4.08 -24.61 11.87
N HIS A 143 2.97 -24.30 12.55
CA HIS A 143 2.91 -24.13 13.99
C HIS A 143 4.00 -23.18 14.49
N THR A 144 4.15 -22.04 13.81
CA THR A 144 5.19 -21.04 14.08
C THR A 144 5.23 -20.70 15.57
N PRO A 145 6.35 -20.88 16.28
CA PRO A 145 6.43 -20.67 17.73
C PRO A 145 6.05 -19.24 18.10
N SER A 146 5.28 -19.07 19.18
CA SER A 146 4.91 -17.74 19.68
C SER A 146 4.88 -17.69 21.20
N LEU A 147 5.16 -16.52 21.78
CA LEU A 147 5.11 -16.24 23.22
C LEU A 147 4.09 -15.13 23.50
N PRO A 148 3.28 -15.26 24.56
CA PRO A 148 2.38 -14.19 24.96
C PRO A 148 3.14 -12.99 25.53
N ALA A 149 2.52 -11.82 25.50
CA ALA A 149 3.11 -10.56 25.95
C ALA A 149 3.64 -10.63 27.40
N GLN A 150 2.91 -11.30 28.29
CA GLN A 150 3.31 -11.42 29.70
C GLN A 150 4.61 -12.23 29.87
N GLU A 151 4.81 -13.28 29.09
CA GLU A 151 6.06 -14.06 29.15
C GLU A 151 7.24 -13.25 28.61
N VAL A 152 7.06 -12.51 27.51
CA VAL A 152 8.12 -11.67 26.96
C VAL A 152 8.45 -10.54 27.92
N GLN A 153 7.46 -9.91 28.58
CA GLN A 153 7.69 -8.91 29.61
C GLN A 153 8.49 -9.50 30.78
N ALA A 154 8.13 -10.68 31.26
CA ALA A 154 8.86 -11.34 32.35
C ALA A 154 10.32 -11.63 31.99
N LEU A 155 10.62 -12.00 30.74
CA LEU A 155 12.00 -12.16 30.25
C LEU A 155 12.78 -10.83 30.24
N ILE A 156 12.14 -9.75 29.82
CA ILE A 156 12.75 -8.41 29.82
C ILE A 156 13.03 -7.95 31.27
N ASP A 157 12.06 -8.08 32.16
CA ASP A 157 12.19 -7.68 33.58
C ASP A 157 13.26 -8.47 34.31
N ALA A 158 13.38 -9.75 34.02
CA ALA A 158 14.41 -10.62 34.55
C ALA A 158 15.80 -10.37 33.93
N LYS A 159 15.91 -9.49 32.93
CA LYS A 159 17.14 -9.29 32.12
C LYS A 159 17.69 -10.62 31.60
N ALA A 160 16.78 -11.51 31.19
CA ALA A 160 17.13 -12.79 30.59
C ALA A 160 17.90 -12.59 29.28
N ASP A 161 18.60 -13.62 28.83
CA ASP A 161 19.29 -13.60 27.53
C ASP A 161 18.27 -13.68 26.37
N VAL A 162 17.70 -12.54 26.04
CA VAL A 162 16.67 -12.36 25.00
C VAL A 162 16.91 -11.10 24.18
N VAL A 163 16.71 -11.21 22.87
CA VAL A 163 16.66 -10.07 21.96
C VAL A 163 15.27 -9.97 21.33
N VAL A 164 14.70 -8.77 21.31
CA VAL A 164 13.43 -8.48 20.64
C VAL A 164 13.72 -7.75 19.34
N LEU A 165 13.28 -8.32 18.20
CA LEU A 165 13.50 -7.79 16.86
C LEU A 165 12.19 -7.30 16.29
N ASP A 166 12.09 -6.02 15.98
CA ASP A 166 10.88 -5.42 15.41
C ASP A 166 10.96 -5.46 13.88
N ALA A 167 10.09 -6.27 13.27
CA ALA A 167 10.05 -6.53 11.83
C ALA A 167 9.30 -5.45 11.02
N ARG A 168 8.83 -4.38 11.67
CA ARG A 168 8.11 -3.28 11.03
C ARG A 168 9.05 -2.30 10.35
N ARG A 169 8.47 -1.35 9.60
CA ARG A 169 9.20 -0.18 9.12
C ARG A 169 9.71 0.64 10.30
N PHE A 170 10.79 1.37 10.06
CA PHE A 170 11.43 2.15 11.12
C PHE A 170 10.53 3.26 11.68
N ASP A 171 9.74 3.92 10.86
CA ASP A 171 8.78 4.95 11.29
C ASP A 171 7.66 4.38 12.19
N GLU A 172 7.18 3.16 11.90
CA GLU A 172 6.26 2.45 12.78
C GLU A 172 6.91 2.09 14.14
N TYR A 173 8.17 1.62 14.09
CA TYR A 173 8.96 1.31 15.27
C TYR A 173 9.20 2.54 16.15
N GLN A 174 9.53 3.70 15.54
CA GLN A 174 9.69 4.97 16.27
C GLN A 174 8.38 5.46 16.89
N THR A 175 7.26 5.26 16.22
CA THR A 175 5.95 5.67 16.76
C THR A 175 5.66 4.97 18.09
N MET A 176 5.91 3.66 18.14
CA MET A 176 5.78 2.84 19.34
C MET A 176 6.51 1.51 19.15
N SER A 177 7.16 1.01 20.19
CA SER A 177 7.89 -0.26 20.13
C SER A 177 7.83 -1.02 21.46
N ILE A 178 8.13 -2.31 21.42
CA ILE A 178 8.35 -3.10 22.63
C ILE A 178 9.60 -2.60 23.32
N PRO A 179 9.62 -2.44 24.65
CA PRO A 179 10.83 -2.06 25.39
C PRO A 179 12.01 -2.96 25.04
N THR A 180 13.20 -2.37 24.88
CA THR A 180 14.45 -3.01 24.47
C THR A 180 14.51 -3.52 23.01
N ALA A 181 13.42 -3.49 22.25
CA ALA A 181 13.42 -3.97 20.87
C ALA A 181 14.41 -3.21 19.97
N THR A 182 14.98 -3.90 18.99
CA THR A 182 15.82 -3.35 17.93
C THR A 182 15.04 -3.42 16.60
N SER A 183 15.07 -2.34 15.82
CA SER A 183 14.45 -2.33 14.49
C SER A 183 15.24 -3.20 13.51
N VAL A 184 14.58 -4.21 12.98
CA VAL A 184 15.10 -5.13 11.95
C VAL A 184 13.96 -5.45 10.98
N PRO A 185 13.71 -4.63 9.94
CA PRO A 185 12.65 -4.87 8.97
C PRO A 185 12.63 -6.29 8.43
N GLY A 186 11.46 -6.85 8.17
CA GLY A 186 11.25 -8.29 7.98
C GLY A 186 12.21 -8.99 7.01
N ALA A 187 12.54 -8.36 5.87
CA ALA A 187 13.49 -8.94 4.91
C ALA A 187 14.95 -8.98 5.42
N GLU A 188 15.30 -8.19 6.43
CA GLU A 188 16.64 -8.12 6.99
C GLU A 188 16.89 -9.11 8.14
N LEU A 189 15.83 -9.77 8.63
CA LEU A 189 15.93 -10.64 9.81
C LEU A 189 17.01 -11.72 9.65
N VAL A 190 17.00 -12.47 8.55
CA VAL A 190 17.97 -13.56 8.31
C VAL A 190 19.40 -13.02 8.17
N LEU A 191 19.55 -11.84 7.58
CA LEU A 191 20.84 -11.17 7.43
C LEU A 191 21.43 -10.75 8.78
N ARG A 192 20.60 -10.25 9.71
CA ARG A 192 21.05 -9.53 10.90
C ARG A 192 20.90 -10.29 12.22
N ALA A 193 20.00 -11.28 12.29
CA ALA A 193 19.70 -11.95 13.56
C ALA A 193 20.90 -12.64 14.18
N ARG A 194 21.78 -13.27 13.36
CA ARG A 194 23.01 -13.93 13.88
C ARG A 194 23.99 -12.93 14.50
N ALA A 195 24.08 -11.71 13.97
CA ALA A 195 24.93 -10.67 14.53
C ALA A 195 24.37 -10.10 15.85
N LEU A 196 23.04 -10.06 15.98
CA LEU A 196 22.36 -9.57 17.18
C LEU A 196 22.22 -10.63 18.28
N ALA A 197 22.22 -11.91 17.93
CA ALA A 197 22.13 -13.06 18.84
C ALA A 197 23.20 -14.11 18.48
N PRO A 198 24.49 -13.82 18.69
CA PRO A 198 25.59 -14.72 18.31
C PRO A 198 25.68 -16.00 19.19
N ASP A 199 25.22 -15.94 20.44
CA ASP A 199 25.11 -17.14 21.28
C ASP A 199 23.86 -17.95 20.88
N PRO A 200 23.98 -19.22 20.50
CA PRO A 200 22.85 -20.04 20.12
C PRO A 200 21.80 -20.25 21.24
N ARG A 201 22.12 -19.91 22.48
CA ARG A 201 21.20 -19.95 23.63
C ARG A 201 20.35 -18.68 23.75
N THR A 202 20.81 -17.55 23.18
CA THR A 202 20.06 -16.29 23.19
C THR A 202 18.71 -16.50 22.53
N ARG A 203 17.64 -16.19 23.24
CA ARG A 203 16.27 -16.25 22.68
C ARG A 203 16.02 -15.09 21.75
N ILE A 204 15.43 -15.36 20.59
CA ILE A 204 15.01 -14.33 19.64
C ILE A 204 13.48 -14.24 19.66
N VAL A 205 12.95 -13.04 19.91
CA VAL A 205 11.51 -12.74 19.83
C VAL A 205 11.29 -11.76 18.70
N VAL A 206 10.48 -12.13 17.70
CA VAL A 206 10.15 -11.26 16.56
C VAL A 206 8.82 -10.57 16.81
N ASN A 207 8.81 -9.24 16.72
CA ASN A 207 7.63 -8.40 16.92
C ASN A 207 7.14 -7.76 15.61
N CYS A 208 5.83 -7.48 15.54
CA CYS A 208 5.23 -6.54 14.60
C CYS A 208 4.02 -5.82 15.23
N ALA A 209 3.17 -5.21 14.42
CA ALA A 209 1.98 -4.51 14.92
C ALA A 209 0.87 -5.46 15.40
N GLY A 210 0.56 -6.50 14.60
CA GLY A 210 -0.44 -7.54 14.87
C GLY A 210 0.19 -8.92 14.80
N ARG A 211 -0.06 -9.64 13.70
CA ARG A 211 0.34 -11.05 13.56
C ARG A 211 1.25 -11.31 12.38
N THR A 212 0.87 -10.92 11.18
CA THR A 212 1.46 -11.33 9.90
C THR A 212 2.98 -11.23 9.82
N ARG A 213 3.57 -10.04 10.04
CA ARG A 213 5.02 -9.81 9.88
C ARG A 213 5.85 -10.52 10.94
N SER A 214 5.32 -10.67 12.17
CA SER A 214 6.02 -11.44 13.22
C SER A 214 5.97 -12.94 12.94
N ILE A 215 4.87 -13.48 12.44
CA ILE A 215 4.75 -14.89 12.02
C ILE A 215 5.73 -15.18 10.88
N ILE A 216 5.64 -14.42 9.78
CA ILE A 216 6.51 -14.57 8.59
C ILE A 216 7.98 -14.36 8.96
N GLY A 217 8.29 -13.35 9.78
CA GLY A 217 9.66 -13.08 10.24
C GLY A 217 10.23 -14.20 11.11
N THR A 218 9.45 -14.69 12.07
CA THR A 218 9.83 -15.84 12.91
C THR A 218 10.06 -17.07 12.05
N GLN A 219 9.12 -17.39 11.16
CA GLN A 219 9.25 -18.54 10.27
C GLN A 219 10.42 -18.41 9.29
N SER A 220 10.79 -17.17 8.89
CA SER A 220 12.00 -16.92 8.09
C SER A 220 13.26 -17.40 8.81
N LEU A 221 13.40 -17.07 10.09
CA LEU A 221 14.55 -17.48 10.93
C LEU A 221 14.56 -19.00 11.17
N VAL A 222 13.39 -19.61 11.42
CA VAL A 222 13.24 -21.06 11.55
C VAL A 222 13.62 -21.77 10.25
N ASN A 223 13.12 -21.30 9.10
CA ASN A 223 13.41 -21.87 7.79
C ASN A 223 14.90 -21.72 7.39
N ALA A 224 15.53 -20.64 7.82
CA ALA A 224 16.97 -20.41 7.63
C ALA A 224 17.82 -21.32 8.55
N GLY A 225 17.22 -21.97 9.53
CA GLY A 225 17.92 -22.94 10.42
C GLY A 225 18.79 -22.26 11.48
N LEU A 226 18.40 -21.10 12.01
CA LEU A 226 19.09 -20.50 13.14
C LEU A 226 18.97 -21.44 14.36
N PRO A 227 20.06 -21.66 15.11
CA PRO A 227 20.07 -22.59 16.24
C PRO A 227 19.39 -22.02 17.50
N ASN A 228 19.10 -20.74 17.53
CA ASN A 228 18.51 -20.03 18.66
C ASN A 228 17.07 -20.50 18.97
N PRO A 229 16.60 -20.41 20.22
CA PRO A 229 15.17 -20.47 20.52
C PRO A 229 14.47 -19.25 19.92
N ILE A 230 13.57 -19.45 18.94
CA ILE A 230 12.90 -18.37 18.19
C ILE A 230 11.41 -18.41 18.46
N ALA A 231 10.78 -17.25 18.65
CA ALA A 231 9.33 -17.13 18.78
C ALA A 231 8.82 -15.78 18.25
N ALA A 232 7.60 -15.74 17.73
CA ALA A 232 6.87 -14.51 17.50
C ALA A 232 6.35 -13.93 18.83
N LEU A 233 6.34 -12.60 18.99
CA LEU A 233 5.49 -11.99 20.00
C LEU A 233 4.04 -12.14 19.56
N ARG A 234 3.27 -12.94 20.30
CA ARG A 234 1.87 -13.23 19.97
C ARG A 234 1.04 -11.95 19.93
N ASN A 235 0.40 -11.73 18.79
CA ASN A 235 -0.43 -10.56 18.52
C ASN A 235 0.32 -9.20 18.55
N GLY A 236 1.65 -9.19 18.51
CA GLY A 236 2.48 -8.01 18.35
C GLY A 236 2.22 -6.90 19.36
N THR A 237 2.33 -5.63 18.91
CA THR A 237 2.04 -4.46 19.78
C THR A 237 0.58 -4.39 20.21
N ILE A 238 -0.38 -4.89 19.41
CA ILE A 238 -1.77 -5.03 19.83
C ILE A 238 -1.88 -5.94 21.07
N GLY A 239 -1.31 -7.15 21.00
CA GLY A 239 -1.32 -8.08 22.11
C GLY A 239 -0.63 -7.52 23.35
N TRP A 240 0.48 -6.81 23.16
CA TRP A 240 1.20 -6.11 24.21
C TRP A 240 0.33 -5.07 24.92
N THR A 241 -0.33 -4.21 24.15
CA THR A 241 -1.26 -3.16 24.66
C THR A 241 -2.49 -3.78 25.35
N LEU A 242 -3.06 -4.85 24.76
CA LEU A 242 -4.20 -5.56 25.36
C LEU A 242 -3.83 -6.26 26.67
N ALA A 243 -2.57 -6.67 26.84
CA ALA A 243 -2.04 -7.20 28.11
C ALA A 243 -1.79 -6.11 29.16
N GLY A 244 -1.94 -4.83 28.82
CA GLY A 244 -1.71 -3.69 29.73
C GLY A 244 -0.24 -3.33 29.91
N GLN A 245 0.62 -3.80 29.02
CA GLN A 245 2.06 -3.51 29.04
C GLN A 245 2.37 -2.13 28.44
N ALA A 246 3.43 -1.48 28.92
CA ALA A 246 3.88 -0.19 28.40
C ALA A 246 4.69 -0.35 27.10
N LEU A 247 4.57 0.62 26.19
CA LEU A 247 5.35 0.73 24.98
C LEU A 247 6.40 1.84 25.09
N ASP A 248 7.53 1.67 24.42
CA ASP A 248 8.50 2.75 24.17
C ASP A 248 7.99 3.61 23.00
N HIS A 249 8.33 4.91 23.02
CA HIS A 249 8.06 5.88 21.97
C HIS A 249 9.34 6.60 21.58
N GLY A 250 9.55 6.87 20.29
CA GLY A 250 10.73 7.56 19.78
C GLY A 250 12.00 6.72 19.86
N ALA A 251 11.91 5.41 20.02
CA ALA A 251 13.08 4.53 20.03
C ALA A 251 13.82 4.58 18.68
N ASP A 252 15.16 4.52 18.73
CA ASP A 252 16.03 4.66 17.55
C ASP A 252 17.05 3.53 17.38
N ARG A 253 16.93 2.46 18.17
CA ARG A 253 17.82 1.30 18.10
C ARG A 253 17.68 0.59 16.75
N ARG A 254 18.80 0.53 16.01
CA ARG A 254 18.90 -0.16 14.71
C ARG A 254 19.92 -1.30 14.81
N ALA A 255 19.75 -2.30 13.97
CA ALA A 255 20.77 -3.33 13.78
C ALA A 255 22.05 -2.70 13.21
N PRO A 256 23.25 -3.25 13.54
CA PRO A 256 24.51 -2.81 12.96
C PRO A 256 24.48 -2.86 11.42
N ALA A 257 25.02 -1.83 10.77
CA ALA A 257 25.13 -1.80 9.31
C ALA A 257 26.14 -2.85 8.82
N ASP A 258 27.28 -2.92 9.50
CA ASP A 258 28.35 -3.85 9.18
C ASP A 258 28.08 -5.23 9.80
N ILE A 259 28.24 -6.27 9.02
CA ILE A 259 28.06 -7.66 9.40
C ILE A 259 29.34 -8.40 9.08
N ASP A 260 29.82 -9.19 10.04
CA ASP A 260 30.97 -10.06 9.85
C ASP A 260 30.86 -10.88 8.56
N PRO A 261 31.92 -10.94 7.71
CA PRO A 261 31.86 -11.64 6.43
C PRO A 261 31.46 -13.12 6.54
N ALA A 262 31.87 -13.82 7.60
CA ALA A 262 31.50 -15.22 7.82
C ALA A 262 30.01 -15.36 8.17
N VAL A 263 29.49 -14.46 9.02
CA VAL A 263 28.06 -14.39 9.35
C VAL A 263 27.23 -14.09 8.11
N ARG A 264 27.67 -13.16 7.26
CA ARG A 264 27.03 -12.84 5.98
C ARG A 264 27.03 -14.05 5.03
N ALA A 265 28.17 -14.73 4.86
CA ALA A 265 28.27 -15.90 3.99
C ALA A 265 27.33 -17.03 4.45
N GLN A 266 27.19 -17.24 5.76
CA GLN A 266 26.25 -18.20 6.31
C GLN A 266 24.78 -17.79 6.01
N ALA A 267 24.45 -16.52 6.22
CA ALA A 267 23.10 -16.01 5.91
C ALA A 267 22.75 -16.14 4.42
N GLN A 268 23.72 -15.91 3.52
CA GLN A 268 23.56 -16.11 2.07
C GLN A 268 23.27 -17.58 1.73
N ALA A 269 24.04 -18.51 2.30
CA ALA A 269 23.82 -19.94 2.09
C ALA A 269 22.43 -20.39 2.58
N ASP A 270 22.02 -19.89 3.74
CA ASP A 270 20.72 -20.21 4.33
C ASP A 270 19.58 -19.63 3.50
N ALA A 271 19.65 -18.36 3.10
CA ALA A 271 18.67 -17.70 2.28
C ALA A 271 18.52 -18.37 0.91
N ARG A 272 19.63 -18.75 0.29
CA ARG A 272 19.62 -19.50 -0.98
C ARG A 272 18.90 -20.82 -0.84
N ARG A 273 19.20 -21.60 0.18
CA ARG A 273 18.54 -22.89 0.46
C ARG A 273 17.01 -22.72 0.66
N VAL A 274 16.59 -21.69 1.38
CA VAL A 274 15.16 -21.38 1.59
C VAL A 274 14.49 -21.01 0.28
N ALA A 275 15.11 -20.15 -0.53
CA ALA A 275 14.58 -19.72 -1.82
C ALA A 275 14.45 -20.89 -2.81
N GLU A 276 15.48 -21.76 -2.91
CA GLU A 276 15.45 -22.95 -3.76
C GLU A 276 14.31 -23.90 -3.36
N ARG A 277 14.11 -24.14 -2.06
CA ARG A 277 12.99 -24.95 -1.56
C ARG A 277 11.63 -24.36 -1.92
N ALA A 278 11.51 -23.03 -1.94
CA ALA A 278 10.31 -22.34 -2.37
C ALA A 278 10.10 -22.32 -3.89
N GLY A 279 11.07 -22.80 -4.69
CA GLY A 279 11.00 -22.83 -6.14
C GLY A 279 11.33 -21.49 -6.80
N VAL A 280 12.07 -20.62 -6.12
CA VAL A 280 12.57 -19.36 -6.67
C VAL A 280 13.57 -19.65 -7.80
N ARG A 281 13.48 -18.91 -8.89
CA ARG A 281 14.40 -19.02 -10.03
C ARG A 281 15.46 -17.93 -9.99
N TRP A 282 16.61 -18.22 -10.58
CA TRP A 282 17.73 -17.29 -10.63
C TRP A 282 17.93 -16.81 -12.06
N LEU A 283 18.21 -15.53 -12.24
CA LEU A 283 18.45 -14.89 -13.53
C LEU A 283 19.79 -14.16 -13.52
N ASP A 284 20.47 -14.19 -14.63
CA ASP A 284 21.51 -13.22 -14.96
C ASP A 284 20.95 -12.07 -15.80
N ALA A 285 21.79 -11.09 -16.14
CA ALA A 285 21.37 -9.92 -16.91
C ALA A 285 20.85 -10.30 -18.32
N ALA A 286 21.41 -11.33 -18.95
CA ALA A 286 20.98 -11.78 -20.27
C ALA A 286 19.60 -12.45 -20.21
N ALA A 287 19.39 -13.32 -19.22
CA ALA A 287 18.09 -13.94 -18.96
C ALA A 287 17.03 -12.91 -18.58
N LEU A 288 17.40 -11.87 -17.80
CA LEU A 288 16.49 -10.75 -17.50
C LEU A 288 16.06 -10.00 -18.77
N ALA A 289 17.00 -9.76 -19.69
CA ALA A 289 16.67 -9.12 -20.98
C ALA A 289 15.71 -9.98 -21.82
N ALA A 290 15.89 -11.31 -21.79
CA ALA A 290 15.02 -12.26 -22.48
C ALA A 290 13.61 -12.36 -21.86
N LEU A 291 13.44 -12.05 -20.56
CA LEU A 291 12.12 -12.02 -19.92
C LEU A 291 11.19 -10.91 -20.45
N ARG A 292 11.69 -9.99 -21.28
CA ARG A 292 10.90 -8.95 -21.95
C ARG A 292 10.03 -9.49 -23.10
N GLU A 293 9.62 -10.75 -23.03
CA GLU A 293 8.71 -11.32 -24.02
C GLU A 293 7.42 -10.49 -24.14
N PRO A 294 6.93 -10.26 -25.37
CA PRO A 294 5.63 -9.63 -25.56
C PRO A 294 4.55 -10.48 -24.89
N GLY A 295 3.71 -9.86 -24.11
CA GLY A 295 2.52 -10.49 -23.54
C GLY A 295 2.50 -10.68 -22.03
N ARG A 296 3.60 -10.46 -21.29
CA ARG A 296 3.59 -10.56 -19.81
C ARG A 296 4.29 -9.39 -19.12
N THR A 297 3.69 -8.92 -18.04
CA THR A 297 4.25 -7.89 -17.15
C THR A 297 5.42 -8.45 -16.36
N VAL A 298 6.50 -7.69 -16.28
CA VAL A 298 7.66 -7.97 -15.42
C VAL A 298 7.86 -6.82 -14.47
N TYR A 299 7.53 -7.04 -13.21
CA TYR A 299 7.85 -6.09 -12.12
C TYR A 299 9.29 -6.30 -11.68
N ARG A 300 9.99 -5.20 -11.41
CA ARG A 300 11.39 -5.22 -10.95
C ARG A 300 11.51 -4.39 -9.70
N PHE A 301 11.95 -5.01 -8.62
CA PHE A 301 12.09 -4.34 -7.33
C PHE A 301 13.47 -4.53 -6.73
N ASP A 302 14.03 -3.43 -6.24
CA ASP A 302 15.11 -3.42 -5.26
C ASP A 302 14.50 -3.53 -3.88
N VAL A 303 14.87 -4.59 -3.15
CA VAL A 303 14.25 -4.93 -1.86
C VAL A 303 15.04 -4.43 -0.64
N ARG A 304 16.07 -3.62 -0.88
CA ARG A 304 16.86 -2.98 0.17
C ARG A 304 16.09 -1.81 0.82
N THR A 305 16.73 -1.14 1.76
CA THR A 305 16.15 0.07 2.37
C THR A 305 16.06 1.22 1.36
N PRO A 306 15.16 2.19 1.58
CA PRO A 306 15.08 3.38 0.72
C PRO A 306 16.37 4.19 0.67
N GLU A 307 17.12 4.23 1.77
CA GLU A 307 18.41 4.91 1.87
C GLU A 307 19.49 4.23 1.01
N GLU A 308 19.55 2.90 1.03
CA GLU A 308 20.48 2.13 0.18
C GLU A 308 20.10 2.27 -1.30
N TYR A 309 18.80 2.23 -1.61
CA TYR A 309 18.30 2.46 -2.98
C TYR A 309 18.70 3.85 -3.49
N ALA A 310 18.52 4.89 -2.67
CA ALA A 310 18.87 6.26 -3.04
C ALA A 310 20.38 6.47 -3.20
N ALA A 311 21.21 5.71 -2.46
CA ALA A 311 22.66 5.75 -2.58
C ALA A 311 23.18 5.12 -3.89
N GLY A 312 22.39 4.24 -4.51
CA GLY A 312 22.70 3.62 -5.80
C GLY A 312 21.87 2.37 -6.04
N HIS A 313 21.26 2.26 -7.21
CA HIS A 313 20.39 1.15 -7.60
C HIS A 313 20.50 0.81 -9.08
N ARG A 314 19.99 -0.34 -9.49
CA ARG A 314 19.95 -0.76 -10.89
C ARG A 314 18.90 0.02 -11.66
N PRO A 315 19.21 0.49 -12.89
CA PRO A 315 18.23 1.13 -13.75
C PRO A 315 16.98 0.28 -13.99
N GLY A 316 15.83 0.90 -13.86
CA GLY A 316 14.53 0.25 -14.08
C GLY A 316 14.06 -0.69 -12.96
N PHE A 317 14.72 -0.69 -11.80
CA PHE A 317 14.21 -1.30 -10.58
C PHE A 317 13.56 -0.23 -9.70
N ALA A 318 12.38 -0.50 -9.18
CA ALA A 318 11.70 0.37 -8.23
C ALA A 318 12.04 -0.02 -6.79
N SER A 319 12.14 0.96 -5.90
CA SER A 319 12.32 0.68 -4.47
C SER A 319 11.07 0.05 -3.88
N ALA A 320 11.22 -1.13 -3.28
CA ALA A 320 10.19 -1.80 -2.51
C ALA A 320 10.84 -2.68 -1.43
N PRO A 321 11.12 -2.16 -0.23
CA PRO A 321 11.71 -2.94 0.85
C PRO A 321 11.00 -4.27 1.04
N GLY A 322 11.77 -5.37 1.10
CA GLY A 322 11.20 -6.72 0.91
C GLY A 322 10.09 -7.08 1.89
N GLY A 323 10.18 -6.65 3.15
CA GLY A 323 9.11 -6.87 4.13
C GLY A 323 7.81 -6.17 3.76
N GLN A 324 7.89 -4.95 3.19
CA GLN A 324 6.72 -4.21 2.71
C GLN A 324 6.20 -4.80 1.39
N LEU A 325 7.07 -5.19 0.47
CA LEU A 325 6.66 -5.83 -0.77
C LEU A 325 5.84 -7.10 -0.54
N VAL A 326 6.22 -7.92 0.44
CA VAL A 326 5.43 -9.11 0.85
C VAL A 326 4.12 -8.69 1.47
N GLN A 327 4.12 -7.70 2.38
CA GLN A 327 2.93 -7.27 3.08
C GLN A 327 1.92 -6.58 2.17
N GLU A 328 2.38 -5.73 1.26
CA GLU A 328 1.56 -4.88 0.39
C GLU A 328 1.59 -5.39 -1.06
N THR A 329 1.63 -6.71 -1.25
CA THR A 329 1.77 -7.33 -2.58
C THR A 329 0.64 -6.91 -3.52
N ASP A 330 -0.59 -6.85 -3.05
CA ASP A 330 -1.77 -6.39 -3.79
C ASP A 330 -1.67 -4.93 -4.24
N HIS A 331 -0.94 -4.10 -3.47
CA HIS A 331 -0.65 -2.72 -3.88
C HIS A 331 0.48 -2.65 -4.91
N HIS A 332 1.60 -3.32 -4.67
CA HIS A 332 2.79 -3.25 -5.54
C HIS A 332 2.62 -4.03 -6.85
N VAL A 333 1.89 -5.14 -6.83
CA VAL A 333 1.75 -6.09 -7.94
C VAL A 333 0.26 -6.41 -8.19
N PRO A 334 -0.55 -5.45 -8.67
CA PRO A 334 -1.98 -5.65 -8.87
C PRO A 334 -2.32 -6.59 -10.05
N VAL A 335 -1.36 -6.89 -10.94
CA VAL A 335 -1.57 -7.75 -12.11
C VAL A 335 -1.28 -9.20 -11.75
N ARG A 336 -2.32 -10.00 -11.57
CA ARG A 336 -2.16 -11.46 -11.39
C ARG A 336 -1.69 -12.10 -12.68
N GLY A 337 -0.79 -13.08 -12.57
CA GLY A 337 -0.12 -13.71 -13.71
C GLY A 337 1.18 -13.00 -14.16
N ALA A 338 1.52 -11.84 -13.58
CA ALA A 338 2.79 -11.15 -13.81
C ALA A 338 3.99 -11.92 -13.24
N ARG A 339 5.19 -11.55 -13.70
CA ARG A 339 6.48 -12.00 -13.18
C ARG A 339 7.08 -10.95 -12.26
N ILE A 340 7.78 -11.37 -11.23
CA ILE A 340 8.49 -10.49 -10.30
C ILE A 340 9.98 -10.82 -10.36
N VAL A 341 10.81 -9.79 -10.49
CA VAL A 341 12.26 -9.89 -10.43
C VAL A 341 12.77 -9.02 -9.30
N LEU A 342 13.54 -9.61 -8.40
CA LEU A 342 14.07 -8.94 -7.21
C LEU A 342 15.59 -8.79 -7.30
N SER A 343 16.10 -7.66 -6.80
CA SER A 343 17.52 -7.40 -6.57
C SER A 343 17.74 -6.91 -5.13
N ASP A 344 18.90 -7.23 -4.57
CA ASP A 344 19.43 -6.70 -3.31
C ASP A 344 20.88 -6.20 -3.47
N GLU A 345 21.26 -5.90 -4.71
CA GLU A 345 22.59 -5.42 -5.12
C GLU A 345 23.74 -6.27 -4.55
N GLY A 346 23.50 -7.58 -4.46
CA GLY A 346 24.53 -8.56 -4.13
C GLY A 346 24.69 -8.86 -2.65
N ASP A 347 23.78 -8.40 -1.77
CA ASP A 347 23.81 -8.90 -0.38
C ASP A 347 23.45 -10.40 -0.32
N GLY A 348 22.66 -10.90 -1.26
CA GLY A 348 22.36 -12.31 -1.45
C GLY A 348 21.47 -12.92 -0.36
N VAL A 349 20.81 -12.11 0.44
CA VAL A 349 19.93 -12.55 1.55
C VAL A 349 18.52 -11.98 1.42
N ARG A 350 18.38 -10.65 1.27
CA ARG A 350 17.09 -9.97 1.28
C ARG A 350 16.23 -10.34 0.08
N ALA A 351 16.80 -10.38 -1.12
CA ALA A 351 16.06 -10.76 -2.32
C ALA A 351 15.66 -12.24 -2.31
N PRO A 352 16.54 -13.22 -1.99
CA PRO A 352 16.14 -14.62 -1.85
C PRO A 352 15.06 -14.86 -0.80
N MET A 353 15.16 -14.24 0.37
CA MET A 353 14.16 -14.38 1.44
C MET A 353 12.81 -13.78 1.04
N THR A 354 12.79 -12.58 0.46
CA THR A 354 11.58 -11.94 -0.06
C THR A 354 10.96 -12.80 -1.17
N ALA A 355 11.78 -13.26 -2.11
CA ALA A 355 11.34 -14.12 -3.22
C ALA A 355 10.71 -15.42 -2.72
N SER A 356 11.26 -16.02 -1.66
CA SER A 356 10.73 -17.27 -1.09
C SER A 356 9.29 -17.11 -0.62
N TRP A 357 8.94 -15.98 0.02
CA TRP A 357 7.59 -15.70 0.47
C TRP A 357 6.64 -15.39 -0.68
N LEU A 358 7.07 -14.56 -1.64
CA LEU A 358 6.24 -14.27 -2.81
C LEU A 358 5.97 -15.52 -3.66
N ALA A 359 6.95 -16.42 -3.81
CA ALA A 359 6.75 -17.68 -4.49
C ALA A 359 5.74 -18.58 -3.77
N GLN A 360 5.78 -18.63 -2.44
CA GLN A 360 4.80 -19.33 -1.62
C GLN A 360 3.40 -18.68 -1.70
N MET A 361 3.32 -17.37 -1.90
CA MET A 361 2.07 -16.65 -2.19
C MET A 361 1.59 -16.83 -3.64
N GLY A 362 2.22 -17.72 -4.40
CA GLY A 362 1.79 -18.11 -5.75
C GLY A 362 2.24 -17.18 -6.86
N TRP A 363 3.28 -16.36 -6.66
CA TRP A 363 3.88 -15.56 -7.72
C TRP A 363 4.99 -16.32 -8.47
N GLU A 364 5.18 -16.00 -9.76
CA GLU A 364 6.39 -16.38 -10.50
C GLU A 364 7.49 -15.39 -10.18
N VAL A 365 8.45 -15.80 -9.34
CA VAL A 365 9.47 -14.90 -8.78
C VAL A 365 10.86 -15.34 -9.18
N HIS A 366 11.69 -14.36 -9.51
CA HIS A 366 13.08 -14.51 -9.86
C HIS A 366 13.97 -13.62 -9.01
N VAL A 367 15.17 -14.07 -8.72
CA VAL A 367 16.24 -13.26 -8.11
C VAL A 367 17.30 -12.98 -9.14
N LEU A 368 17.64 -11.72 -9.35
CA LEU A 368 18.71 -11.31 -10.25
C LEU A 368 20.05 -11.55 -9.58
N GLN A 369 20.91 -12.33 -10.27
CA GLN A 369 22.29 -12.59 -9.88
C GLN A 369 23.25 -11.70 -10.68
N GLY A 370 24.44 -11.52 -10.16
CA GLY A 370 25.54 -10.80 -10.80
C GLY A 370 26.08 -9.69 -9.90
N PRO A 371 27.20 -9.08 -10.28
CA PRO A 371 27.78 -8.00 -9.52
C PRO A 371 26.79 -6.85 -9.43
N ALA A 372 26.84 -6.13 -8.31
CA ALA A 372 26.18 -4.86 -8.18
C ALA A 372 26.75 -3.92 -9.24
N GLU A 373 25.86 -3.40 -10.08
CA GLU A 373 26.18 -2.33 -11.04
C GLU A 373 25.20 -1.18 -10.76
N PRO A 374 25.34 -0.52 -9.61
CA PRO A 374 24.49 0.61 -9.27
C PRO A 374 24.91 1.82 -10.08
N ASP A 375 24.33 1.97 -11.27
CA ASP A 375 24.65 3.08 -12.17
C ASP A 375 23.76 4.31 -11.94
N GLU A 376 22.71 4.19 -11.12
CA GLU A 376 21.70 5.22 -10.96
C GLU A 376 21.56 5.60 -9.49
N THR A 377 21.89 6.86 -9.17
CA THR A 377 21.66 7.48 -7.84
C THR A 377 20.46 8.40 -7.84
N THR A 378 19.95 8.72 -9.01
CA THR A 378 18.76 9.56 -9.16
C THR A 378 17.52 8.69 -9.16
N VAL A 379 16.67 8.84 -8.16
CA VAL A 379 15.33 8.21 -8.20
C VAL A 379 14.59 8.78 -9.41
N PRO A 380 14.24 7.96 -10.43
CA PRO A 380 13.54 8.47 -11.60
C PRO A 380 12.26 9.18 -11.19
N ALA A 381 12.05 10.39 -11.73
CA ALA A 381 10.75 11.04 -11.58
C ALA A 381 9.67 10.13 -12.16
N ALA A 382 8.56 9.99 -11.44
CA ALA A 382 7.44 9.22 -11.96
C ALA A 382 6.99 9.80 -13.29
N GLU A 383 6.93 8.96 -14.33
CA GLU A 383 6.30 9.34 -15.58
C GLU A 383 4.80 9.55 -15.32
N LEU A 384 4.30 10.72 -15.63
CA LEU A 384 2.93 11.12 -15.35
C LEU A 384 2.24 11.57 -16.64
N PRO A 385 0.95 11.30 -16.79
CA PRO A 385 0.19 11.77 -17.94
C PRO A 385 0.09 13.30 -17.96
N ALA A 386 -0.01 13.85 -19.17
CA ALA A 386 -0.24 15.27 -19.35
C ALA A 386 -1.60 15.70 -18.74
N HIS A 387 -1.65 16.93 -18.22
CA HIS A 387 -2.89 17.56 -17.79
C HIS A 387 -3.80 17.87 -18.99
N ARG A 388 -5.12 17.89 -18.75
CA ARG A 388 -6.11 18.17 -19.80
C ARG A 388 -6.29 19.66 -20.08
N HIS A 389 -6.07 20.48 -19.07
CA HIS A 389 -6.19 21.93 -19.13
C HIS A 389 -4.91 22.61 -18.69
N ASP A 390 -4.61 23.73 -19.28
CA ASP A 390 -3.57 24.64 -18.78
C ASP A 390 -4.18 25.47 -17.65
N VAL A 391 -3.78 25.19 -16.42
CA VAL A 391 -4.28 25.88 -15.22
C VAL A 391 -3.14 26.65 -14.56
N ASP A 392 -3.36 27.95 -14.44
CA ASP A 392 -2.39 28.86 -13.84
C ASP A 392 -2.06 28.50 -12.39
N GLY A 393 -0.79 28.66 -12.05
CA GLY A 393 -0.33 28.61 -10.67
C GLY A 393 -0.64 29.89 -9.89
N ILE A 394 -0.65 29.78 -8.57
CA ILE A 394 -0.68 30.92 -7.68
C ILE A 394 0.36 30.75 -6.58
N ALA A 395 1.20 31.77 -6.38
CA ALA A 395 2.19 31.75 -5.31
C ALA A 395 1.54 31.83 -3.92
N PRO A 396 2.14 31.24 -2.85
CA PRO A 396 1.59 31.26 -1.50
C PRO A 396 1.22 32.65 -0.97
N ALA A 397 2.06 33.67 -1.20
CA ALA A 397 1.79 35.03 -0.75
C ALA A 397 0.58 35.67 -1.46
N ALA A 398 0.41 35.40 -2.76
CA ALA A 398 -0.74 35.89 -3.53
C ALA A 398 -2.03 35.21 -3.08
N LEU A 399 -2.01 33.89 -2.82
CA LEU A 399 -3.14 33.18 -2.26
C LEU A 399 -3.51 33.71 -0.86
N ALA A 400 -2.52 34.00 0.00
CA ALA A 400 -2.77 34.58 1.31
C ALA A 400 -3.52 35.91 1.23
N ALA A 401 -3.19 36.75 0.24
CA ALA A 401 -3.90 38.01 -0.01
C ALA A 401 -5.37 37.77 -0.43
N LEU A 402 -5.61 36.83 -1.36
CA LEU A 402 -6.97 36.48 -1.79
C LEU A 402 -7.82 35.90 -0.66
N LEU A 403 -7.25 35.01 0.16
CA LEU A 403 -7.96 34.45 1.33
C LEU A 403 -8.32 35.52 2.35
N LYS A 404 -7.41 36.48 2.62
CA LYS A 404 -7.66 37.63 3.49
C LYS A 404 -8.77 38.53 2.95
N ALA A 405 -8.81 38.74 1.64
CA ALA A 405 -9.85 39.51 0.96
C ALA A 405 -11.19 38.76 0.83
N ARG A 406 -11.22 37.45 1.10
CA ARG A 406 -12.35 36.53 0.84
C ARG A 406 -12.70 36.41 -0.65
N ASP A 407 -11.71 36.57 -1.54
CA ASP A 407 -11.83 36.50 -2.99
C ASP A 407 -11.40 35.14 -3.56
N ALA A 408 -11.11 34.18 -2.70
CA ALA A 408 -10.80 32.81 -3.09
C ALA A 408 -11.52 31.78 -2.21
N VAL A 409 -11.85 30.64 -2.82
CA VAL A 409 -12.27 29.41 -2.14
C VAL A 409 -11.16 28.38 -2.35
N LEU A 410 -10.50 27.98 -1.27
CA LEU A 410 -9.39 27.02 -1.30
C LEU A 410 -9.91 25.61 -1.01
N ILE A 411 -9.54 24.68 -1.89
CA ILE A 411 -9.92 23.25 -1.78
C ILE A 411 -8.64 22.42 -1.66
N ASP A 412 -8.50 21.72 -0.54
CA ASP A 412 -7.42 20.76 -0.30
C ASP A 412 -7.89 19.36 -0.69
N VAL A 413 -7.27 18.79 -1.73
CA VAL A 413 -7.50 17.43 -2.19
C VAL A 413 -6.40 16.46 -1.75
N GLY A 414 -5.59 16.86 -0.80
CA GLY A 414 -4.55 16.02 -0.20
C GLY A 414 -5.13 14.89 0.67
N ALA A 415 -4.23 14.13 1.32
CA ALA A 415 -4.67 13.09 2.24
C ALA A 415 -5.37 13.69 3.49
N SER A 416 -6.55 13.17 3.84
CA SER A 416 -7.35 13.66 4.97
C SER A 416 -6.60 13.65 6.31
N ALA A 417 -5.75 12.65 6.52
CA ALA A 417 -4.92 12.56 7.72
C ALA A 417 -3.93 13.74 7.85
N ASN A 418 -3.37 14.19 6.72
CA ASN A 418 -2.49 15.35 6.70
C ASN A 418 -3.27 16.64 6.90
N TYR A 419 -4.45 16.76 6.27
CA TYR A 419 -5.36 17.89 6.47
C TYR A 419 -5.73 18.06 7.94
N VAL A 420 -6.18 17.01 8.61
CA VAL A 420 -6.54 17.06 10.02
C VAL A 420 -5.36 17.44 10.91
N LYS A 421 -4.18 16.95 10.58
CA LYS A 421 -2.95 17.27 11.32
C LYS A 421 -2.52 18.73 11.10
N ARG A 422 -2.63 19.23 9.87
CA ARG A 422 -2.14 20.56 9.49
C ARG A 422 -2.64 20.94 8.10
N HIS A 423 -3.34 22.05 7.98
CA HIS A 423 -3.83 22.59 6.72
C HIS A 423 -3.78 24.13 6.67
N ILE A 424 -4.02 24.71 5.50
CA ILE A 424 -4.10 26.15 5.28
C ILE A 424 -5.42 26.66 5.86
N PRO A 425 -5.42 27.74 6.68
CA PRO A 425 -6.64 28.25 7.30
C PRO A 425 -7.74 28.56 6.29
N GLY A 426 -8.94 28.06 6.61
CA GLY A 426 -10.12 28.23 5.76
C GLY A 426 -10.17 27.33 4.52
N ALA A 427 -9.22 26.44 4.33
CA ALA A 427 -9.28 25.44 3.26
C ALA A 427 -10.41 24.44 3.49
N TRP A 428 -11.10 24.05 2.43
CA TRP A 428 -12.09 22.99 2.42
C TRP A 428 -11.43 21.68 2.00
N PHE A 429 -11.53 20.64 2.83
CA PHE A 429 -11.10 19.31 2.43
C PHE A 429 -12.12 18.67 1.49
N ALA A 430 -11.63 18.06 0.40
CA ALA A 430 -12.46 17.25 -0.48
C ALA A 430 -11.70 16.05 -1.05
N VAL A 431 -12.33 14.89 -1.06
CA VAL A 431 -11.87 13.73 -1.83
C VAL A 431 -12.06 14.04 -3.31
N ARG A 432 -11.00 13.92 -4.12
CA ARG A 432 -11.02 14.29 -5.54
C ARG A 432 -12.16 13.62 -6.33
N ALA A 433 -12.40 12.32 -6.11
CA ALA A 433 -13.50 11.60 -6.77
C ALA A 433 -14.88 12.18 -6.48
N GLN A 434 -15.03 12.92 -5.37
CA GLN A 434 -16.27 13.53 -4.88
C GLN A 434 -16.33 15.06 -5.09
N LEU A 435 -15.43 15.62 -5.91
CA LEU A 435 -15.41 17.07 -6.20
C LEU A 435 -16.75 17.61 -6.71
N PRO A 436 -17.53 16.93 -7.59
CA PRO A 436 -18.83 17.42 -8.01
C PRO A 436 -19.80 17.67 -6.84
N GLN A 437 -19.81 16.78 -5.86
CA GLN A 437 -20.65 16.90 -4.65
C GLN A 437 -20.14 18.00 -3.72
N ALA A 438 -18.80 18.14 -3.59
CA ALA A 438 -18.17 19.20 -2.81
C ALA A 438 -18.48 20.58 -3.41
N LEU A 439 -18.23 20.78 -4.71
CA LEU A 439 -18.43 22.05 -5.41
C LEU A 439 -19.88 22.56 -5.36
N ALA A 440 -20.86 21.66 -5.33
CA ALA A 440 -22.26 22.01 -5.18
C ALA A 440 -22.57 22.67 -3.81
N ARG A 441 -21.73 22.43 -2.79
CA ARG A 441 -21.93 22.92 -1.42
C ARG A 441 -21.04 24.12 -1.05
N LEU A 442 -19.96 24.34 -1.82
CA LEU A 442 -19.00 25.41 -1.55
C LEU A 442 -19.52 26.79 -1.97
N PRO A 443 -18.97 27.88 -1.36
CA PRO A 443 -19.28 29.26 -1.80
C PRO A 443 -19.03 29.44 -3.31
N ARG A 444 -19.95 30.15 -3.97
CA ARG A 444 -19.87 30.39 -5.43
C ARG A 444 -19.24 31.75 -5.75
N THR A 445 -18.30 32.19 -4.93
CA THR A 445 -17.66 33.51 -5.06
C THR A 445 -16.14 33.36 -5.22
N GLY A 446 -15.52 34.27 -5.93
CA GLY A 446 -14.06 34.35 -6.06
C GLY A 446 -13.42 33.26 -6.92
N THR A 447 -12.11 33.25 -6.90
CA THR A 447 -11.28 32.25 -7.59
C THR A 447 -11.30 30.90 -6.85
N LEU A 448 -11.47 29.81 -7.56
CA LEU A 448 -11.26 28.46 -6.98
C LEU A 448 -9.78 28.11 -7.01
N VAL A 449 -9.21 27.81 -5.84
CA VAL A 449 -7.80 27.40 -5.76
C VAL A 449 -7.73 25.97 -5.23
N LEU A 450 -7.03 25.10 -5.97
CA LEU A 450 -6.79 23.71 -5.55
C LEU A 450 -5.41 23.59 -4.91
N THR A 451 -5.32 22.80 -3.87
CA THR A 451 -4.05 22.44 -3.23
C THR A 451 -4.01 20.98 -2.84
N CYS A 452 -2.82 20.47 -2.63
CA CYS A 452 -2.50 19.19 -1.96
C CYS A 452 -1.09 19.28 -1.39
N GLY A 453 -0.48 18.19 -0.95
CA GLY A 453 0.86 18.24 -0.37
C GLY A 453 1.92 18.95 -1.22
N SER A 454 1.94 18.68 -2.56
CA SER A 454 2.98 19.13 -3.51
C SER A 454 2.46 19.77 -4.79
N SER A 455 1.22 20.13 -4.91
CA SER A 455 0.45 20.52 -6.11
C SER A 455 0.15 19.40 -7.12
N LEU A 456 0.82 18.26 -7.05
CA LEU A 456 0.74 17.23 -8.09
C LEU A 456 -0.70 16.71 -8.30
N LEU A 457 -1.36 16.25 -7.24
CA LEU A 457 -2.76 15.81 -7.30
C LEU A 457 -3.72 16.97 -7.61
N ALA A 458 -3.42 18.15 -7.07
CA ALA A 458 -4.24 19.35 -7.25
C ALA A 458 -4.35 19.78 -8.72
N ARG A 459 -3.33 19.56 -9.53
CA ARG A 459 -3.37 19.86 -10.97
C ARG A 459 -4.37 18.97 -11.71
N TYR A 460 -4.40 17.65 -11.43
CA TYR A 460 -5.43 16.76 -12.00
C TYR A 460 -6.83 17.05 -11.45
N ALA A 461 -6.93 17.48 -10.19
CA ALA A 461 -8.19 17.91 -9.61
C ALA A 461 -8.70 19.21 -10.27
N ALA A 462 -7.79 20.12 -10.65
CA ALA A 462 -8.14 21.34 -11.38
C ALA A 462 -8.74 21.04 -12.77
N ASP A 463 -8.23 19.99 -13.45
CA ASP A 463 -8.83 19.50 -14.69
C ASP A 463 -10.30 19.10 -14.47
N ASP A 464 -10.57 18.32 -13.40
CA ASP A 464 -11.93 17.87 -13.07
C ASP A 464 -12.85 19.03 -12.70
N VAL A 465 -12.31 20.04 -11.97
CA VAL A 465 -13.06 21.25 -11.59
C VAL A 465 -13.40 22.10 -12.81
N ARG A 466 -12.47 22.29 -13.75
CA ARG A 466 -12.73 23.01 -15.01
C ARG A 466 -13.84 22.36 -15.80
N GLU A 467 -13.78 21.06 -16.05
CA GLU A 467 -14.82 20.33 -16.76
C GLU A 467 -16.20 20.43 -16.08
N TRP A 468 -16.20 20.39 -14.73
CA TRP A 468 -17.45 20.54 -13.99
C TRP A 468 -18.02 21.96 -14.10
N LEU A 469 -17.18 23.01 -13.99
CA LEU A 469 -17.60 24.40 -14.12
C LEU A 469 -18.13 24.69 -15.53
N ASP A 470 -17.43 24.21 -16.56
CA ASP A 470 -17.84 24.37 -17.96
C ASP A 470 -19.21 23.73 -18.21
N ALA A 471 -19.45 22.54 -17.64
CA ALA A 471 -20.75 21.87 -17.72
C ALA A 471 -21.88 22.61 -16.98
N GLN A 472 -21.55 23.45 -16.00
CA GLN A 472 -22.52 24.29 -15.27
C GLN A 472 -22.66 25.70 -15.85
N GLY A 473 -21.85 26.08 -16.86
CA GLY A 473 -21.76 27.44 -17.37
C GLY A 473 -21.17 28.44 -16.36
N ASP A 474 -20.36 27.96 -15.43
CA ASP A 474 -19.71 28.76 -14.37
C ASP A 474 -18.33 29.23 -14.87
N ALA A 475 -18.15 30.52 -15.02
CA ALA A 475 -16.93 31.14 -15.55
C ALA A 475 -15.87 31.46 -14.48
N ARG A 476 -15.99 30.94 -13.24
CA ARG A 476 -15.00 31.20 -12.21
C ARG A 476 -13.62 30.72 -12.64
N GLU A 477 -12.61 31.50 -12.25
CA GLU A 477 -11.21 31.15 -12.45
C GLU A 477 -10.82 29.98 -11.57
N VAL A 478 -10.01 29.06 -12.11
CA VAL A 478 -9.41 27.94 -11.39
C VAL A 478 -7.90 28.08 -11.39
N ARG A 479 -7.29 27.99 -10.22
CA ARG A 479 -5.82 28.04 -10.05
C ARG A 479 -5.35 26.88 -9.16
N VAL A 480 -4.04 26.62 -9.20
CA VAL A 480 -3.38 25.63 -8.34
C VAL A 480 -2.30 26.32 -7.52
N LEU A 481 -2.26 26.05 -6.21
CA LEU A 481 -1.20 26.57 -5.33
C LEU A 481 0.15 25.96 -5.72
N ASP A 482 1.08 26.82 -6.12
CA ASP A 482 2.43 26.40 -6.51
C ASP A 482 3.18 25.77 -5.33
N GLY A 483 3.69 24.56 -5.54
CA GLY A 483 4.34 23.76 -4.50
C GLY A 483 3.40 23.24 -3.41
N GLY A 484 2.10 23.50 -3.52
CA GLY A 484 1.06 22.99 -2.61
C GLY A 484 1.22 23.43 -1.16
N ASN A 485 0.66 22.65 -0.25
CA ASN A 485 0.73 22.90 1.19
C ASN A 485 2.18 22.98 1.70
N ALA A 486 3.11 22.23 1.09
CA ALA A 486 4.53 22.28 1.46
C ALA A 486 5.13 23.68 1.25
N ALA A 487 4.85 24.31 0.12
CA ALA A 487 5.35 25.66 -0.17
C ALA A 487 4.70 26.71 0.75
N TRP A 488 3.42 26.58 1.06
CA TRP A 488 2.72 27.44 2.00
C TRP A 488 3.38 27.42 3.39
N PHE A 489 3.63 26.23 3.92
CA PHE A 489 4.25 26.06 5.24
C PHE A 489 5.73 26.49 5.25
N ALA A 490 6.47 26.22 4.16
CA ALA A 490 7.86 26.68 4.02
C ALA A 490 7.96 28.22 3.99
N ALA A 491 6.93 28.91 3.49
CA ALA A 491 6.84 30.37 3.52
C ALA A 491 6.50 30.93 4.91
N GLY A 492 6.31 30.11 5.94
CA GLY A 492 5.98 30.54 7.30
C GLY A 492 4.58 31.16 7.43
N LEU A 493 3.67 30.85 6.50
CA LEU A 493 2.31 31.34 6.52
C LEU A 493 1.45 30.62 7.56
N PRO A 494 0.32 31.22 8.01
CA PRO A 494 -0.53 30.65 9.05
C PRO A 494 -1.02 29.23 8.75
N GLU A 495 -1.18 28.43 9.77
CA GLU A 495 -1.67 27.06 9.69
C GLU A 495 -2.81 26.81 10.67
N GLU A 496 -3.63 25.82 10.37
CA GLU A 496 -4.76 25.35 11.17
C GLU A 496 -4.71 23.82 11.24
N ALA A 497 -5.37 23.24 12.25
CA ALA A 497 -5.52 21.81 12.42
C ALA A 497 -6.96 21.47 12.83
N GLY A 498 -7.35 20.21 12.61
CA GLY A 498 -8.68 19.73 12.98
C GLY A 498 -9.56 19.41 11.78
N GLU A 499 -10.84 19.16 12.04
CA GLU A 499 -11.82 18.68 11.07
C GLU A 499 -12.81 19.77 10.59
N ALA A 500 -12.45 21.04 10.75
CA ALA A 500 -13.26 22.12 10.19
C ALA A 500 -13.27 22.06 8.66
N HIS A 501 -14.38 22.51 8.06
CA HIS A 501 -14.51 22.64 6.59
C HIS A 501 -14.31 21.32 5.78
N LEU A 502 -14.90 20.20 6.25
CA LEU A 502 -14.97 18.99 5.45
C LEU A 502 -16.10 19.10 4.42
N ALA A 503 -15.77 19.30 3.14
CA ALA A 503 -16.75 19.32 2.04
C ALA A 503 -17.21 17.91 1.64
N THR A 504 -16.38 16.90 1.91
CA THR A 504 -16.69 15.47 1.76
C THR A 504 -16.27 14.68 2.99
N PRO A 505 -16.84 13.48 3.23
CA PRO A 505 -16.32 12.56 4.24
C PRO A 505 -14.87 12.15 3.94
N ARG A 506 -14.12 11.82 4.99
CA ARG A 506 -12.72 11.35 4.92
C ARG A 506 -12.67 9.86 4.59
N THR A 507 -12.98 9.50 3.37
CA THR A 507 -13.01 8.11 2.89
C THR A 507 -11.72 7.66 2.21
N ASP A 508 -10.77 8.57 2.05
CA ASP A 508 -9.49 8.34 1.37
C ASP A 508 -8.53 7.43 2.12
N ARG A 509 -8.83 7.12 3.39
CA ARG A 509 -7.98 6.28 4.24
C ARG A 509 -8.79 5.45 5.22
N TYR A 510 -8.46 4.17 5.30
CA TYR A 510 -8.86 3.27 6.39
C TYR A 510 -7.81 3.29 7.50
N ARG A 511 -8.22 3.66 8.71
CA ARG A 511 -7.34 3.62 9.89
C ARG A 511 -7.35 2.23 10.52
N ARG A 512 -6.22 1.56 10.46
CA ARG A 512 -6.09 0.21 11.03
C ARG A 512 -6.03 0.29 12.56
N PRO A 513 -6.58 -0.71 13.28
CA PRO A 513 -6.58 -0.71 14.77
C PRO A 513 -5.19 -0.73 15.42
N TYR A 514 -4.15 -1.02 14.67
CA TYR A 514 -2.77 -1.03 15.13
C TYR A 514 -1.98 0.24 14.75
N GLU A 515 -2.63 1.22 14.15
CA GLU A 515 -2.00 2.50 13.84
C GLU A 515 -2.17 3.48 15.00
N GLY A 516 -1.06 4.12 15.40
CA GLY A 516 -1.06 5.04 16.53
C GLY A 516 -1.24 4.34 17.87
N THR A 517 -1.50 5.13 18.90
CA THR A 517 -1.53 4.68 20.31
C THR A 517 -2.88 4.81 20.97
N ASP A 518 -3.88 5.26 20.22
CA ASP A 518 -5.21 5.68 20.71
C ASP A 518 -6.38 4.85 20.16
N ALA A 519 -6.08 3.71 19.52
CA ALA A 519 -7.13 2.83 19.02
C ALA A 519 -7.91 2.17 20.19
N PRO A 520 -9.27 2.09 20.11
CA PRO A 520 -10.06 1.45 21.15
C PRO A 520 -9.68 -0.04 21.32
N ARG A 521 -9.57 -0.50 22.57
CA ARG A 521 -9.26 -1.92 22.88
C ARG A 521 -10.22 -2.89 22.19
N LYS A 522 -11.51 -2.55 22.08
CA LYS A 522 -12.52 -3.35 21.37
C LYS A 522 -12.18 -3.49 19.87
N ALA A 523 -11.69 -2.43 19.23
CA ALA A 523 -11.30 -2.47 17.82
C ALA A 523 -10.05 -3.35 17.61
N MET A 524 -9.06 -3.26 18.53
CA MET A 524 -7.88 -4.12 18.52
C MET A 524 -8.26 -5.61 18.64
N GLN A 525 -9.17 -5.94 19.58
CA GLN A 525 -9.63 -7.32 19.77
C GLN A 525 -10.40 -7.81 18.54
N ALA A 526 -11.33 -7.02 18.03
CA ALA A 526 -12.11 -7.39 16.84
C ALA A 526 -11.22 -7.60 15.59
N TYR A 527 -10.10 -6.88 15.49
CA TYR A 527 -9.12 -7.09 14.44
C TYR A 527 -8.43 -8.45 14.57
N LEU A 528 -7.98 -8.81 15.77
CA LEU A 528 -7.37 -10.12 16.02
C LEU A 528 -8.36 -11.28 15.78
N ASP A 529 -9.60 -11.12 16.24
CA ASP A 529 -10.65 -12.13 16.04
C ASP A 529 -10.93 -12.35 14.54
N TRP A 530 -10.86 -11.27 13.74
CA TRP A 530 -10.99 -11.35 12.29
C TRP A 530 -9.78 -12.05 11.63
N GLU A 531 -8.53 -11.75 12.04
CA GLU A 531 -7.33 -12.41 11.50
C GLU A 531 -7.40 -13.93 11.70
N PHE A 532 -7.82 -14.41 12.87
CA PHE A 532 -7.99 -15.84 13.15
C PHE A 532 -9.00 -16.55 12.23
N GLY A 533 -9.95 -15.83 11.66
CA GLY A 533 -10.93 -16.37 10.71
C GLY A 533 -10.42 -16.53 9.27
N LEU A 534 -9.23 -16.00 8.94
CA LEU A 534 -8.76 -15.89 7.55
C LEU A 534 -8.44 -17.24 6.90
N VAL A 535 -7.93 -18.22 7.64
CA VAL A 535 -7.61 -19.55 7.07
C VAL A 535 -8.89 -20.21 6.55
N ALA A 536 -9.95 -20.27 7.36
CA ALA A 536 -11.23 -20.83 6.93
C ALA A 536 -11.85 -20.01 5.77
N GLN A 537 -11.62 -18.70 5.72
CA GLN A 537 -12.09 -17.86 4.63
C GLN A 537 -11.34 -18.13 3.33
N LEU A 538 -10.01 -18.35 3.38
CA LEU A 538 -9.20 -18.78 2.23
C LEU A 538 -9.69 -20.11 1.64
N GLU A 539 -10.03 -21.08 2.49
CA GLU A 539 -10.55 -22.38 2.05
C GLU A 539 -11.86 -22.23 1.27
N ARG A 540 -12.78 -21.37 1.73
CA ARG A 540 -14.03 -21.08 1.01
C ARG A 540 -13.78 -20.30 -0.29
N ASP A 541 -12.86 -19.34 -0.28
CA ASP A 541 -12.50 -18.54 -1.46
C ASP A 541 -11.85 -19.41 -2.56
N GLY A 542 -10.84 -20.20 -2.22
CA GLY A 542 -10.15 -21.14 -3.11
C GLY A 542 -9.44 -20.53 -4.31
N THR A 543 -9.16 -19.20 -4.32
CA THR A 543 -8.42 -18.53 -5.41
C THR A 543 -6.97 -18.23 -5.08
N HIS A 544 -6.53 -18.50 -3.86
CA HIS A 544 -5.26 -18.00 -3.33
C HIS A 544 -4.01 -18.66 -3.94
N HIS A 545 -4.03 -19.95 -4.24
CA HIS A 545 -2.86 -20.73 -4.70
C HIS A 545 -1.64 -20.64 -3.75
N PHE A 546 -1.84 -20.35 -2.47
CA PHE A 546 -0.78 -20.33 -1.49
C PHE A 546 -0.24 -21.73 -1.25
N ARG A 547 1.04 -21.80 -0.97
CA ARG A 547 1.73 -23.03 -0.65
C ARG A 547 2.77 -22.73 0.42
N VAL A 548 2.77 -23.43 1.51
CA VAL A 548 3.74 -23.24 2.60
C VAL A 548 4.81 -24.34 2.53
N VAL A 549 6.10 -23.94 2.58
CA VAL A 549 7.24 -24.86 2.45
C VAL A 549 8.20 -24.80 3.63
#